data_1baf43e61f9fec0ef9ce792a08620651
#
_entry.id   1baf43e61f9fec0ef9ce792a08620651
#
_cell.length_a   1.000
_cell.length_b   1.000
_cell.length_c   1.000
_cell.angle_alpha   90.00
_cell.angle_beta   90.00
_cell.angle_gamma   90.00
#
_symmetry.space_group_name_H-M   'P 1'
#
loop_
_entity.id
_entity.type
_entity.pdbx_description
1 polymer ?
#
loop_
_entity_poly.entity_id
_entity_poly.type
_entity_poly.pdbx_seq_one_letter_code
_entity_poly.pdbx_strand_id
1 'polypeptide(L)'
;DPYRFPPVLSEDDLYLFNVGTHLKLFEKLGAQIVELEGVRGVAFSVWAPNAERVSVVGGFNGWDGRRHPMRPRGASGVWELFIPGLAEGELYKYEIKTRYLGYVALKCDPFGFASEVRPNTASIVTDLHRLEWRDDEWMSSRKDRQGLQSPISVYEVHLGSWRRDGERYLTYRELAETLVPYAKEQGFTHLELLPVTEHPFDGSWGYQTTGYFAPTSRFGSPADFAYFVDAAHRAGLGVIVDWVPAHFPKDQPGLSFFDGTHPYEHADPRLGEHQDWGTLIFNFGRSE
;
A
#
# COMPACT_ATOMS: atom_id res chain seq x y z
N ASP A 1 -5.55 -24.97 -13.00
CA ASP A 1 -6.89 -24.46 -12.70
C ASP A 1 -6.88 -23.79 -11.32
N PRO A 2 -7.00 -22.44 -11.24
CA PRO A 2 -7.03 -21.69 -9.97
C PRO A 2 -8.16 -22.14 -9.01
N TYR A 3 -9.27 -22.60 -9.56
CA TYR A 3 -10.48 -22.88 -8.77
C TYR A 3 -10.46 -24.23 -8.05
N ARG A 4 -9.45 -25.06 -8.27
CA ARG A 4 -9.27 -26.30 -7.52
C ARG A 4 -8.69 -26.09 -6.11
N PHE A 5 -7.97 -24.95 -5.90
CA PHE A 5 -7.32 -24.67 -4.64
C PHE A 5 -8.30 -24.19 -3.56
N PRO A 6 -8.05 -24.55 -2.28
CA PRO A 6 -8.87 -24.07 -1.19
C PRO A 6 -8.66 -22.55 -0.96
N PRO A 7 -9.58 -21.93 -0.21
CA PRO A 7 -9.37 -20.58 0.30
C PRO A 7 -8.12 -20.46 1.16
N VAL A 8 -7.47 -19.28 1.12
CA VAL A 8 -6.29 -18.95 1.93
C VAL A 8 -6.69 -18.29 3.25
N LEU A 9 -7.68 -17.40 3.19
CA LEU A 9 -8.19 -16.74 4.39
C LEU A 9 -9.01 -17.72 5.22
N SER A 10 -8.70 -17.79 6.52
CA SER A 10 -9.49 -18.57 7.47
C SER A 10 -10.80 -17.87 7.86
N GLU A 11 -11.76 -18.59 8.44
CA GLU A 11 -12.98 -17.99 8.98
C GLU A 11 -12.66 -17.03 10.15
N ASP A 12 -11.60 -17.31 10.92
CA ASP A 12 -11.13 -16.41 11.98
C ASP A 12 -10.58 -15.09 11.41
N ASP A 13 -9.80 -15.14 10.31
CA ASP A 13 -9.34 -13.94 9.62
C ASP A 13 -10.52 -13.06 9.18
N LEU A 14 -11.54 -13.67 8.60
CA LEU A 14 -12.75 -12.97 8.14
C LEU A 14 -13.58 -12.40 9.30
N TYR A 15 -13.70 -13.16 10.40
CA TYR A 15 -14.38 -12.69 11.60
C TYR A 15 -13.64 -11.47 12.21
N LEU A 16 -12.33 -11.59 12.42
CA LEU A 16 -11.52 -10.51 13.00
C LEU A 16 -11.51 -9.25 12.10
N PHE A 17 -11.54 -9.43 10.78
CA PHE A 17 -11.71 -8.34 9.83
C PHE A 17 -13.05 -7.62 10.05
N ASN A 18 -14.15 -8.34 10.04
CA ASN A 18 -15.50 -7.76 10.14
C ASN A 18 -15.77 -7.05 11.48
N VAL A 19 -15.10 -7.48 12.56
CA VAL A 19 -15.19 -6.81 13.87
C VAL A 19 -14.12 -5.73 14.08
N GLY A 20 -13.26 -5.47 13.08
CA GLY A 20 -12.25 -4.42 13.12
C GLY A 20 -11.08 -4.70 14.08
N THR A 21 -10.78 -5.95 14.38
CA THR A 21 -9.71 -6.32 15.33
C THR A 21 -8.56 -7.11 14.71
N HIS A 22 -8.54 -7.25 13.38
CA HIS A 22 -7.46 -7.94 12.68
C HIS A 22 -6.28 -6.99 12.47
N LEU A 23 -5.31 -6.97 13.40
CA LEU A 23 -4.18 -6.03 13.40
C LEU A 23 -3.11 -6.30 12.33
N LYS A 24 -3.21 -7.41 11.58
CA LYS A 24 -2.22 -7.81 10.57
C LYS A 24 -2.86 -8.08 9.21
N LEU A 25 -3.80 -7.25 8.81
CA LEU A 25 -4.50 -7.38 7.53
C LEU A 25 -3.57 -7.35 6.33
N PHE A 26 -2.45 -6.62 6.41
CA PHE A 26 -1.45 -6.57 5.34
C PHE A 26 -0.78 -7.92 5.04
N GLU A 27 -0.81 -8.87 5.98
CA GLU A 27 -0.35 -10.25 5.77
C GLU A 27 -1.42 -11.15 5.11
N LYS A 28 -2.65 -10.66 4.95
CA LYS A 28 -3.82 -11.42 4.53
C LYS A 28 -4.50 -10.88 3.28
N LEU A 29 -4.76 -9.58 3.23
CA LEU A 29 -5.34 -8.92 2.06
C LEU A 29 -4.24 -8.50 1.08
N GLY A 30 -4.65 -8.13 -0.12
CA GLY A 30 -3.73 -7.80 -1.20
C GLY A 30 -3.27 -9.03 -2.00
N ALA A 31 -2.06 -8.96 -2.54
CA ALA A 31 -1.43 -10.03 -3.31
C ALA A 31 -0.31 -10.69 -2.49
N GLN A 32 -0.56 -11.89 -1.99
CA GLN A 32 0.37 -12.65 -1.15
C GLN A 32 1.00 -13.80 -1.94
N ILE A 33 2.33 -13.87 -1.97
CA ILE A 33 3.04 -15.02 -2.56
C ILE A 33 2.99 -16.17 -1.56
N VAL A 34 2.32 -17.26 -1.92
CA VAL A 34 2.12 -18.41 -1.04
C VAL A 34 2.33 -19.72 -1.77
N GLU A 35 2.49 -20.79 -1.01
CA GLU A 35 2.49 -22.16 -1.52
C GLU A 35 1.27 -22.90 -0.98
N LEU A 36 0.41 -23.41 -1.87
CA LEU A 36 -0.76 -24.20 -1.55
C LEU A 36 -0.65 -25.59 -2.19
N GLU A 37 -0.82 -26.64 -1.40
CA GLU A 37 -0.75 -28.04 -1.86
C GLU A 37 0.52 -28.32 -2.69
N GLY A 38 1.66 -27.73 -2.28
CA GLY A 38 2.93 -27.87 -2.98
C GLY A 38 3.05 -27.05 -4.27
N VAL A 39 2.12 -26.14 -4.55
CA VAL A 39 2.13 -25.28 -5.73
C VAL A 39 2.32 -23.83 -5.33
N ARG A 40 3.40 -23.21 -5.79
CA ARG A 40 3.67 -21.79 -5.57
C ARG A 40 2.83 -20.92 -6.50
N GLY A 41 2.34 -19.80 -5.99
CA GLY A 41 1.55 -18.83 -6.73
C GLY A 41 1.23 -17.59 -5.92
N VAL A 42 0.22 -16.83 -6.35
CA VAL A 42 -0.22 -15.61 -5.69
C VAL A 42 -1.69 -15.74 -5.26
N ALA A 43 -1.93 -15.51 -3.98
CA ALA A 43 -3.27 -15.35 -3.44
C ALA A 43 -3.66 -13.87 -3.46
N PHE A 44 -4.73 -13.55 -4.16
CA PHE A 44 -5.31 -12.20 -4.24
C PHE A 44 -6.53 -12.13 -3.34
N SER A 45 -6.61 -11.09 -2.52
CA SER A 45 -7.74 -10.89 -1.61
C SER A 45 -8.09 -9.41 -1.52
N VAL A 46 -9.37 -9.06 -1.71
CA VAL A 46 -9.84 -7.67 -1.67
C VAL A 46 -11.24 -7.57 -1.06
N TRP A 47 -11.47 -6.50 -0.33
CA TRP A 47 -12.79 -6.18 0.22
C TRP A 47 -13.59 -5.30 -0.76
N ALA A 48 -14.72 -5.85 -1.21
CA ALA A 48 -15.66 -5.18 -2.11
C ALA A 48 -17.09 -5.69 -1.81
N PRO A 49 -17.70 -5.26 -0.68
CA PRO A 49 -18.90 -5.89 -0.12
C PRO A 49 -20.13 -5.79 -0.99
N ASN A 50 -20.21 -4.77 -1.85
CA ASN A 50 -21.37 -4.54 -2.69
C ASN A 50 -21.14 -4.90 -4.18
N ALA A 51 -19.98 -5.49 -4.49
CA ALA A 51 -19.70 -5.97 -5.82
C ALA A 51 -20.63 -7.14 -6.24
N GLU A 52 -20.98 -7.19 -7.52
CA GLU A 52 -21.62 -8.35 -8.15
C GLU A 52 -20.56 -9.39 -8.54
N ARG A 53 -19.42 -8.92 -9.04
CA ARG A 53 -18.25 -9.73 -9.42
C ARG A 53 -16.99 -8.94 -9.20
N VAL A 54 -15.97 -9.60 -8.70
CA VAL A 54 -14.59 -9.12 -8.68
C VAL A 54 -13.74 -10.10 -9.47
N SER A 55 -12.85 -9.59 -10.32
CA SER A 55 -11.88 -10.39 -11.04
C SER A 55 -10.49 -9.78 -10.90
N VAL A 56 -9.47 -10.59 -10.71
CA VAL A 56 -8.10 -10.10 -10.82
C VAL A 56 -7.68 -10.11 -12.29
N VAL A 57 -7.12 -9.00 -12.75
CA VAL A 57 -6.68 -8.80 -14.14
C VAL A 57 -5.25 -8.32 -14.19
N GLY A 58 -4.51 -8.74 -15.21
CA GLY A 58 -3.11 -8.40 -15.39
C GLY A 58 -2.58 -8.93 -16.73
N GLY A 59 -1.28 -8.76 -16.97
CA GLY A 59 -0.61 -9.30 -18.16
C GLY A 59 -0.83 -10.80 -18.35
N PHE A 60 -0.85 -11.55 -17.25
CA PHE A 60 -1.02 -13.00 -17.20
C PHE A 60 -2.37 -13.51 -17.77
N ASN A 61 -3.37 -12.65 -17.90
CA ASN A 61 -4.66 -13.02 -18.50
C ASN A 61 -5.12 -12.05 -19.59
N GLY A 62 -4.23 -11.17 -20.07
CA GLY A 62 -4.54 -10.18 -21.09
C GLY A 62 -5.52 -9.10 -20.62
N TRP A 63 -5.55 -8.81 -19.32
CA TRP A 63 -6.45 -7.84 -18.69
C TRP A 63 -7.94 -8.17 -18.88
N ASP A 64 -8.27 -9.45 -19.07
CA ASP A 64 -9.63 -9.94 -19.31
C ASP A 64 -10.29 -10.45 -18.04
N GLY A 65 -11.19 -9.65 -17.46
CA GLY A 65 -11.91 -9.97 -16.21
C GLY A 65 -12.84 -11.18 -16.28
N ARG A 66 -13.03 -11.81 -17.46
CA ARG A 66 -13.78 -13.06 -17.60
C ARG A 66 -12.98 -14.29 -17.21
N ARG A 67 -11.63 -14.18 -17.13
CA ARG A 67 -10.71 -15.33 -16.95
C ARG A 67 -10.46 -15.72 -15.52
N HIS A 68 -10.40 -14.75 -14.62
CA HIS A 68 -10.07 -14.98 -13.21
C HIS A 68 -11.06 -14.28 -12.25
N PRO A 69 -12.36 -14.61 -12.33
CA PRO A 69 -13.32 -14.13 -11.34
C PRO A 69 -12.97 -14.72 -9.96
N MET A 70 -12.99 -13.87 -8.94
CA MET A 70 -12.68 -14.23 -7.57
C MET A 70 -13.91 -14.84 -6.87
N ARG A 71 -13.68 -15.60 -5.81
CA ARG A 71 -14.72 -16.20 -4.98
C ARG A 71 -15.11 -15.28 -3.84
N PRO A 72 -16.39 -15.00 -3.63
CA PRO A 72 -16.84 -14.28 -2.45
C PRO A 72 -16.68 -15.19 -1.21
N ARG A 73 -16.23 -14.60 -0.10
CA ARG A 73 -16.04 -15.29 1.17
C ARG A 73 -17.25 -15.07 2.09
N GLY A 74 -18.34 -15.73 1.75
CA GLY A 74 -19.61 -15.66 2.51
C GLY A 74 -20.14 -14.22 2.59
N ALA A 75 -20.51 -13.79 3.79
CA ALA A 75 -21.05 -12.45 4.06
C ALA A 75 -19.98 -11.41 4.45
N SER A 76 -18.70 -11.77 4.43
CA SER A 76 -17.62 -10.87 4.84
C SER A 76 -17.41 -9.69 3.91
N GLY A 77 -17.88 -9.77 2.66
CA GLY A 77 -17.59 -8.80 1.60
C GLY A 77 -16.18 -8.96 1.00
N VAL A 78 -15.39 -9.91 1.48
CA VAL A 78 -14.07 -10.21 0.92
C VAL A 78 -14.18 -11.17 -0.26
N TRP A 79 -13.37 -10.91 -1.28
CA TRP A 79 -13.21 -11.74 -2.47
C TRP A 79 -11.79 -12.28 -2.50
N GLU A 80 -11.61 -13.53 -2.89
CA GLU A 80 -10.29 -14.14 -2.93
C GLU A 80 -10.13 -15.12 -4.10
N LEU A 81 -8.89 -15.24 -4.62
CA LEU A 81 -8.50 -16.23 -5.60
C LEU A 81 -6.99 -16.51 -5.52
N PHE A 82 -6.60 -17.77 -5.45
CA PHE A 82 -5.22 -18.18 -5.65
C PHE A 82 -4.96 -18.49 -7.13
N ILE A 83 -3.92 -17.90 -7.72
CA ILE A 83 -3.50 -18.18 -9.08
C ILE A 83 -2.12 -18.84 -9.05
N PRO A 84 -2.04 -20.14 -9.42
CA PRO A 84 -0.77 -20.87 -9.44
C PRO A 84 0.16 -20.35 -10.52
N GLY A 85 1.47 -20.37 -10.26
CA GLY A 85 2.51 -20.03 -11.21
C GLY A 85 2.78 -18.55 -11.40
N LEU A 86 2.01 -17.65 -10.78
CA LEU A 86 2.35 -16.23 -10.72
C LEU A 86 3.46 -16.00 -9.69
N ALA A 87 4.22 -14.93 -9.89
CA ALA A 87 5.39 -14.59 -9.09
C ALA A 87 5.48 -13.08 -8.82
N GLU A 88 6.52 -12.69 -8.11
CA GLU A 88 6.89 -11.29 -7.92
C GLU A 88 7.06 -10.56 -9.26
N GLY A 89 6.64 -9.29 -9.31
CA GLY A 89 6.73 -8.43 -10.49
C GLY A 89 5.50 -8.44 -11.38
N GLU A 90 4.53 -9.32 -11.16
CA GLU A 90 3.29 -9.33 -11.94
C GLU A 90 2.48 -8.05 -11.69
N LEU A 91 2.04 -7.42 -12.79
CA LEU A 91 1.15 -6.26 -12.76
C LEU A 91 -0.29 -6.71 -12.67
N TYR A 92 -1.06 -6.13 -11.77
CA TYR A 92 -2.46 -6.47 -11.61
C TYR A 92 -3.34 -5.32 -11.16
N LYS A 93 -4.64 -5.48 -11.40
CA LYS A 93 -5.75 -4.68 -10.85
C LYS A 93 -6.91 -5.59 -10.50
N TYR A 94 -7.88 -5.04 -9.78
CA TYR A 94 -9.18 -5.65 -9.61
C TYR A 94 -10.18 -5.03 -10.60
N GLU A 95 -10.78 -5.84 -11.46
CA GLU A 95 -11.96 -5.46 -12.22
C GLU A 95 -13.19 -5.73 -11.36
N ILE A 96 -13.87 -4.68 -10.95
CA ILE A 96 -15.03 -4.75 -10.08
C ILE A 96 -16.28 -4.38 -10.87
N LYS A 97 -17.23 -5.33 -10.97
CA LYS A 97 -18.56 -5.09 -11.49
C LYS A 97 -19.52 -4.89 -10.33
N THR A 98 -20.18 -3.73 -10.32
CA THR A 98 -21.19 -3.42 -9.33
C THR A 98 -22.57 -3.97 -9.72
N ARG A 99 -23.43 -4.15 -8.73
CA ARG A 99 -24.85 -4.47 -8.93
C ARG A 99 -25.66 -3.31 -9.51
N TYR A 100 -25.10 -2.10 -9.47
CA TYR A 100 -25.80 -0.87 -9.86
C TYR A 100 -25.39 -0.44 -11.27
N LEU A 101 -26.38 -0.32 -12.16
CA LEU A 101 -26.24 0.24 -13.52
C LEU A 101 -25.18 -0.39 -14.41
N GLY A 102 -24.73 -1.62 -14.11
CA GLY A 102 -23.72 -2.30 -14.91
C GLY A 102 -22.33 -1.65 -14.89
N TYR A 103 -22.04 -0.80 -13.89
CA TYR A 103 -20.73 -0.16 -13.74
C TYR A 103 -19.63 -1.21 -13.58
N VAL A 104 -18.56 -1.04 -14.38
CA VAL A 104 -17.34 -1.84 -14.27
C VAL A 104 -16.15 -0.89 -14.12
N ALA A 105 -15.32 -1.10 -13.11
CA ALA A 105 -14.15 -0.30 -12.86
C ALA A 105 -12.90 -1.15 -12.66
N LEU A 106 -11.76 -0.62 -13.08
CA LEU A 106 -10.43 -1.15 -12.75
C LEU A 106 -9.90 -0.39 -11.54
N LYS A 107 -9.67 -1.11 -10.44
CA LYS A 107 -9.17 -0.56 -9.17
C LYS A 107 -7.78 -1.08 -8.85
N CYS A 108 -6.93 -0.20 -8.28
CA CYS A 108 -5.70 -0.62 -7.63
C CYS A 108 -6.01 -1.43 -6.38
N ASP A 109 -5.06 -2.19 -5.93
CA ASP A 109 -5.19 -2.93 -4.68
C ASP A 109 -5.03 -1.99 -3.48
N PRO A 110 -6.03 -1.90 -2.59
CA PRO A 110 -5.92 -1.11 -1.36
C PRO A 110 -4.76 -1.55 -0.44
N PHE A 111 -4.37 -2.83 -0.51
CA PHE A 111 -3.26 -3.44 0.23
C PHE A 111 -2.03 -3.72 -0.64
N GLY A 112 -1.96 -3.13 -1.84
CA GLY A 112 -0.78 -3.29 -2.72
C GLY A 112 0.47 -2.70 -2.09
N PHE A 113 1.58 -3.46 -2.11
CA PHE A 113 2.86 -3.04 -1.54
C PHE A 113 3.76 -2.28 -2.52
N ALA A 114 3.44 -2.34 -3.81
CA ALA A 114 4.14 -1.59 -4.85
C ALA A 114 3.17 -1.20 -5.96
N SER A 115 3.48 -0.12 -6.64
CA SER A 115 2.71 0.43 -7.76
C SER A 115 3.62 0.72 -8.94
N GLU A 116 3.04 0.69 -10.14
CA GLU A 116 3.72 1.22 -11.32
C GLU A 116 4.04 2.71 -11.15
N VAL A 117 5.08 3.13 -11.86
CA VAL A 117 5.37 4.57 -11.98
C VAL A 117 4.28 5.22 -12.83
N ARG A 118 3.75 6.32 -12.33
CA ARG A 118 2.75 7.12 -13.07
C ARG A 118 3.23 7.51 -14.48
N PRO A 119 2.34 7.65 -15.46
CA PRO A 119 0.88 7.72 -15.33
C PRO A 119 0.18 6.36 -15.18
N ASN A 120 0.93 5.27 -15.19
CA ASN A 120 0.40 3.93 -14.95
C ASN A 120 -0.09 3.79 -13.51
N THR A 121 -1.00 2.84 -13.29
CA THR A 121 -1.69 2.72 -12.00
C THR A 121 -1.93 1.28 -11.56
N ALA A 122 -1.24 0.27 -12.14
CA ALA A 122 -1.38 -1.09 -11.65
C ALA A 122 -0.60 -1.29 -10.34
N SER A 123 -1.10 -2.18 -9.51
CA SER A 123 -0.37 -2.71 -8.37
C SER A 123 0.62 -3.77 -8.85
N ILE A 124 1.70 -3.99 -8.10
CA ILE A 124 2.75 -4.95 -8.43
C ILE A 124 2.84 -5.99 -7.32
N VAL A 125 2.80 -7.27 -7.69
CA VAL A 125 3.04 -8.36 -6.73
C VAL A 125 4.47 -8.24 -6.17
N THR A 126 4.59 -8.15 -4.85
CA THR A 126 5.85 -7.88 -4.16
C THR A 126 6.08 -8.88 -3.03
N ASP A 127 7.29 -9.45 -2.97
CA ASP A 127 7.71 -10.34 -1.89
C ASP A 127 8.38 -9.54 -0.77
N LEU A 128 7.64 -9.23 0.29
CA LEU A 128 8.17 -8.51 1.46
C LEU A 128 9.17 -9.34 2.28
N HIS A 129 9.20 -10.67 2.14
CA HIS A 129 10.14 -11.53 2.85
C HIS A 129 11.58 -11.43 2.30
N ARG A 130 11.76 -10.78 1.14
CA ARG A 130 13.08 -10.53 0.56
C ARG A 130 13.75 -9.25 1.04
N LEU A 131 13.11 -8.48 1.91
CA LEU A 131 13.71 -7.28 2.47
C LEU A 131 14.84 -7.68 3.42
N GLU A 132 16.07 -7.27 3.09
CA GLU A 132 17.25 -7.54 3.91
C GLU A 132 17.50 -6.38 4.87
N TRP A 133 17.31 -6.63 6.15
CA TRP A 133 17.62 -5.69 7.22
C TRP A 133 18.99 -5.98 7.82
N ARG A 134 19.77 -4.95 8.09
CA ARG A 134 21.11 -5.01 8.70
C ARG A 134 21.24 -4.03 9.85
N ASP A 135 20.12 -3.68 10.45
CA ASP A 135 19.97 -2.67 11.51
C ASP A 135 19.82 -3.27 12.92
N ASP A 136 20.28 -4.50 13.15
CA ASP A 136 20.16 -5.21 14.42
C ASP A 136 20.70 -4.39 15.62
N GLU A 137 21.81 -3.66 15.44
CA GLU A 137 22.37 -2.78 16.47
C GLU A 137 21.39 -1.65 16.83
N TRP A 138 20.76 -1.04 15.81
CA TRP A 138 19.73 -0.02 16.03
C TRP A 138 18.53 -0.62 16.74
N MET A 139 18.00 -1.72 16.25
CA MET A 139 16.81 -2.37 16.81
C MET A 139 16.99 -2.81 18.26
N SER A 140 18.17 -3.29 18.63
CA SER A 140 18.49 -3.67 20.03
C SER A 140 18.69 -2.48 20.96
N SER A 141 19.26 -1.37 20.47
CA SER A 141 19.62 -0.19 21.27
C SER A 141 18.60 0.95 21.22
N ARG A 142 17.61 0.90 20.30
CA ARG A 142 16.68 2.03 20.05
C ARG A 142 15.91 2.46 21.30
N LYS A 143 15.53 1.51 22.16
CA LYS A 143 14.77 1.79 23.39
C LYS A 143 15.54 2.71 24.33
N ASP A 144 16.85 2.51 24.42
CA ASP A 144 17.71 3.34 25.28
C ASP A 144 18.06 4.67 24.61
N ARG A 145 18.27 4.65 23.27
CA ARG A 145 18.55 5.86 22.47
C ARG A 145 17.36 6.80 22.36
N GLN A 146 16.14 6.27 22.36
CA GLN A 146 14.88 7.02 22.18
C GLN A 146 14.09 7.16 23.50
N GLY A 147 14.76 7.06 24.64
CA GLY A 147 14.13 7.28 25.95
C GLY A 147 13.61 8.72 26.09
N LEU A 148 12.59 8.92 26.93
CA LEU A 148 11.96 10.25 27.15
C LEU A 148 12.95 11.33 27.62
N GLN A 149 14.12 10.97 28.12
CA GLN A 149 15.17 11.88 28.54
C GLN A 149 16.27 12.08 27.48
N SER A 150 16.18 11.39 26.35
CA SER A 150 17.15 11.54 25.27
C SER A 150 16.87 12.80 24.46
N PRO A 151 17.90 13.58 24.08
CA PRO A 151 17.71 14.72 23.19
C PRO A 151 17.24 14.25 21.82
N ILE A 152 16.30 14.98 21.24
CA ILE A 152 15.77 14.72 19.90
C ILE A 152 15.92 15.98 19.03
N SER A 153 16.41 15.79 17.81
CA SER A 153 16.45 16.81 16.76
C SER A 153 16.02 16.16 15.46
N VAL A 154 14.94 16.66 14.88
CA VAL A 154 14.30 16.07 13.71
C VAL A 154 14.58 16.91 12.47
N TYR A 155 14.99 16.28 11.38
CA TYR A 155 15.08 16.89 10.06
C TYR A 155 13.88 16.42 9.22
N GLU A 156 12.89 17.30 9.09
CA GLU A 156 11.73 17.08 8.23
C GLU A 156 12.12 17.32 6.78
N VAL A 157 11.74 16.40 5.88
CA VAL A 157 12.19 16.44 4.50
C VAL A 157 11.17 15.85 3.52
N HIS A 158 10.91 16.59 2.43
CA HIS A 158 10.23 16.05 1.25
C HIS A 158 11.28 15.51 0.28
N LEU A 159 11.32 14.18 0.08
CA LEU A 159 12.35 13.51 -0.70
C LEU A 159 12.44 14.00 -2.14
N GLY A 160 11.30 14.34 -2.77
CA GLY A 160 11.24 14.80 -4.15
C GLY A 160 11.73 16.23 -4.40
N SER A 161 11.87 17.05 -3.35
CA SER A 161 12.34 18.46 -3.47
C SER A 161 13.63 18.74 -2.75
N TRP A 162 14.14 17.82 -1.92
CA TRP A 162 15.37 18.04 -1.16
C TRP A 162 16.57 18.29 -2.06
N ARG A 163 16.83 17.37 -2.99
CA ARG A 163 17.82 17.51 -4.08
C ARG A 163 17.37 16.76 -5.30
N ARG A 164 17.84 17.18 -6.47
CA ARG A 164 17.58 16.53 -7.74
C ARG A 164 18.87 16.39 -8.56
N ASP A 165 18.87 15.44 -9.47
CA ASP A 165 19.87 15.33 -10.53
C ASP A 165 19.23 15.85 -11.82
N GLY A 166 19.46 17.13 -12.12
CA GLY A 166 18.71 17.85 -13.14
C GLY A 166 17.22 17.90 -12.80
N GLU A 167 16.39 17.35 -13.69
CA GLU A 167 14.94 17.22 -13.48
C GLU A 167 14.52 15.91 -12.81
N ARG A 168 15.43 14.93 -12.71
CA ARG A 168 15.18 13.62 -12.14
C ARG A 168 15.17 13.67 -10.62
N TYR A 169 14.24 12.94 -10.01
CA TYR A 169 14.27 12.63 -8.58
C TYR A 169 15.48 11.75 -8.25
N LEU A 170 16.04 11.92 -7.06
CA LEU A 170 16.97 10.94 -6.50
C LEU A 170 16.19 9.68 -6.10
N THR A 171 16.81 8.52 -6.32
CA THR A 171 16.29 7.25 -5.86
C THR A 171 16.45 7.10 -4.35
N TYR A 172 15.69 6.17 -3.73
CA TYR A 172 15.88 5.84 -2.30
C TYR A 172 17.32 5.47 -1.99
N ARG A 173 18.04 4.80 -2.91
CA ARG A 173 19.45 4.45 -2.72
C ARG A 173 20.36 5.66 -2.77
N GLU A 174 20.19 6.54 -3.73
CA GLU A 174 20.94 7.80 -3.82
C GLU A 174 20.65 8.72 -2.62
N LEU A 175 19.41 8.72 -2.12
CA LEU A 175 19.05 9.43 -0.89
C LEU A 175 19.73 8.82 0.35
N ALA A 176 19.84 7.48 0.42
CA ALA A 176 20.60 6.82 1.48
C ALA A 176 22.08 7.23 1.49
N GLU A 177 22.67 7.43 0.30
CA GLU A 177 24.07 7.81 0.16
C GLU A 177 24.32 9.33 0.37
N THR A 178 23.30 10.17 0.26
CA THR A 178 23.46 11.63 0.28
C THR A 178 22.73 12.32 1.42
N LEU A 179 21.44 12.01 1.64
CA LEU A 179 20.63 12.62 2.70
C LEU A 179 21.01 12.10 4.09
N VAL A 180 21.24 10.79 4.21
CA VAL A 180 21.57 10.17 5.51
C VAL A 180 22.88 10.73 6.08
N PRO A 181 24.01 10.79 5.32
CA PRO A 181 25.23 11.43 5.80
C PRO A 181 25.04 12.92 6.11
N TYR A 182 24.32 13.65 5.24
CA TYR A 182 24.04 15.07 5.46
C TYR A 182 23.33 15.32 6.79
N ALA A 183 22.24 14.61 7.06
CA ALA A 183 21.50 14.79 8.30
C ALA A 183 22.35 14.42 9.54
N LYS A 184 23.17 13.38 9.43
CA LYS A 184 24.10 12.96 10.47
C LYS A 184 25.16 14.01 10.77
N GLU A 185 25.78 14.59 9.74
CA GLU A 185 26.80 15.66 9.85
C GLU A 185 26.22 16.92 10.47
N GLN A 186 24.95 17.25 10.18
CA GLN A 186 24.26 18.39 10.78
C GLN A 186 23.83 18.15 12.24
N GLY A 187 24.01 16.94 12.78
CA GLY A 187 23.71 16.61 14.17
C GLY A 187 22.25 16.26 14.44
N PHE A 188 21.45 15.98 13.42
CA PHE A 188 20.09 15.47 13.60
C PHE A 188 20.10 14.03 14.17
N THR A 189 19.05 13.70 14.91
CA THR A 189 18.85 12.36 15.47
C THR A 189 17.81 11.55 14.69
N HIS A 190 16.93 12.24 13.94
CA HIS A 190 15.86 11.62 13.17
C HIS A 190 15.69 12.32 11.82
N LEU A 191 15.26 11.54 10.85
CA LEU A 191 14.66 12.01 9.61
C LEU A 191 13.14 11.85 9.73
N GLU A 192 12.38 12.90 9.47
CA GLU A 192 10.93 12.84 9.27
C GLU A 192 10.64 13.01 7.79
N LEU A 193 10.06 11.96 7.21
CA LEU A 193 9.73 11.95 5.79
C LEU A 193 8.31 12.44 5.60
N LEU A 194 8.12 13.57 4.89
CA LEU A 194 6.81 13.92 4.36
C LEU A 194 6.26 12.70 3.60
N PRO A 195 4.93 12.59 3.39
CA PRO A 195 4.31 11.34 3.00
C PRO A 195 5.02 10.64 1.83
N VAL A 196 5.52 9.44 2.09
CA VAL A 196 6.19 8.58 1.09
C VAL A 196 5.27 7.49 0.56
N THR A 197 3.99 7.51 0.91
CA THR A 197 2.96 6.63 0.35
C THR A 197 2.67 6.96 -1.10
N GLU A 198 2.23 5.97 -1.89
CA GLU A 198 1.95 6.18 -3.31
C GLU A 198 0.79 7.16 -3.53
N HIS A 199 0.96 8.08 -4.46
CA HIS A 199 0.02 9.16 -4.75
C HIS A 199 0.08 9.58 -6.23
N PRO A 200 -1.05 10.03 -6.83
CA PRO A 200 -1.11 10.35 -8.26
C PRO A 200 -0.53 11.73 -8.60
N PHE A 201 -0.64 12.70 -7.68
CA PHE A 201 -0.35 14.11 -7.94
C PHE A 201 0.85 14.61 -7.13
N ASP A 202 1.93 15.02 -7.82
CA ASP A 202 3.17 15.50 -7.19
C ASP A 202 2.95 16.73 -6.31
N GLY A 203 2.06 17.65 -6.74
CA GLY A 203 1.76 18.87 -6.02
C GLY A 203 1.08 18.65 -4.66
N SER A 204 0.60 17.41 -4.39
CA SER A 204 0.08 17.04 -3.07
C SER A 204 1.18 16.72 -2.06
N TRP A 205 2.44 16.57 -2.48
CA TRP A 205 3.56 16.12 -1.65
C TRP A 205 3.32 14.78 -0.94
N GLY A 206 2.44 13.95 -1.49
CA GLY A 206 2.04 12.68 -0.92
C GLY A 206 0.82 12.71 -0.01
N TYR A 207 0.26 13.88 0.28
CA TYR A 207 -0.94 14.00 1.14
C TYR A 207 -2.23 13.51 0.48
N GLN A 208 -2.25 13.28 -0.84
CA GLN A 208 -3.38 12.67 -1.55
C GLN A 208 -3.07 11.20 -1.88
N THR A 209 -3.04 10.37 -0.87
CA THR A 209 -2.61 8.97 -0.94
C THR A 209 -3.61 8.09 -1.70
N THR A 210 -3.09 7.24 -2.61
CA THR A 210 -3.85 6.18 -3.29
C THR A 210 -3.38 4.78 -2.91
N GLY A 211 -2.14 4.62 -2.45
CA GLY A 211 -1.56 3.33 -2.03
C GLY A 211 -0.98 3.43 -0.62
N TYR A 212 -1.80 3.13 0.40
CA TYR A 212 -1.42 3.30 1.81
C TYR A 212 -0.33 2.35 2.30
N PHE A 213 -0.13 1.22 1.62
CA PHE A 213 0.86 0.20 1.95
C PHE A 213 2.05 0.18 0.99
N ALA A 214 2.05 1.03 -0.03
CA ALA A 214 3.11 1.13 -1.02
C ALA A 214 3.95 2.39 -0.80
N PRO A 215 5.28 2.29 -0.66
CA PRO A 215 6.14 3.45 -0.82
C PRO A 215 6.05 3.94 -2.26
N THR A 216 6.08 5.27 -2.45
CA THR A 216 5.93 5.84 -3.79
C THR A 216 6.99 5.32 -4.75
N SER A 217 6.53 4.88 -5.90
CA SER A 217 7.36 4.36 -7.00
C SER A 217 8.29 5.40 -7.65
N ARG A 218 8.10 6.69 -7.34
CA ARG A 218 8.91 7.80 -7.85
C ARG A 218 10.38 7.68 -7.53
N PHE A 219 10.71 7.07 -6.40
CA PHE A 219 12.08 7.00 -5.87
C PHE A 219 12.65 5.58 -5.90
N GLY A 220 11.88 4.59 -6.33
CA GLY A 220 12.32 3.21 -6.44
C GLY A 220 11.31 2.18 -5.90
N SER A 221 11.79 0.98 -5.66
CA SER A 221 11.01 -0.15 -5.18
C SER A 221 10.82 -0.13 -3.65
N PRO A 222 9.90 -0.94 -3.09
CA PRO A 222 9.82 -1.17 -1.65
C PRO A 222 11.13 -1.65 -1.02
N ALA A 223 11.89 -2.47 -1.74
CA ALA A 223 13.22 -2.92 -1.28
C ALA A 223 14.23 -1.76 -1.21
N ASP A 224 14.15 -0.79 -2.13
CA ASP A 224 15.00 0.40 -2.09
C ASP A 224 14.62 1.33 -0.94
N PHE A 225 13.32 1.44 -0.64
CA PHE A 225 12.86 2.18 0.55
C PHE A 225 13.33 1.52 1.85
N ALA A 226 13.21 0.19 1.96
CA ALA A 226 13.75 -0.55 3.10
C ALA A 226 15.26 -0.35 3.25
N TYR A 227 16.01 -0.37 2.13
CA TYR A 227 17.44 -0.06 2.12
C TYR A 227 17.75 1.35 2.65
N PHE A 228 16.93 2.35 2.28
CA PHE A 228 17.10 3.71 2.80
C PHE A 228 16.90 3.78 4.32
N VAL A 229 15.84 3.13 4.84
CA VAL A 229 15.57 3.08 6.28
C VAL A 229 16.68 2.34 7.02
N ASP A 230 17.13 1.19 6.49
CA ASP A 230 18.25 0.42 7.03
C ASP A 230 19.54 1.25 7.10
N ALA A 231 19.84 2.00 6.05
CA ALA A 231 21.01 2.89 6.00
C ALA A 231 20.93 4.01 7.05
N ALA A 232 19.74 4.60 7.24
CA ALA A 232 19.51 5.61 8.28
C ALA A 232 19.74 5.02 9.68
N HIS A 233 19.16 3.86 9.96
CA HIS A 233 19.34 3.16 11.24
C HIS A 233 20.80 2.81 11.52
N ARG A 234 21.54 2.29 10.54
CA ARG A 234 22.98 2.00 10.66
C ARG A 234 23.82 3.26 10.87
N ALA A 235 23.39 4.41 10.37
CA ALA A 235 24.02 5.69 10.67
C ALA A 235 23.65 6.25 12.06
N GLY A 236 22.74 5.60 12.77
CA GLY A 236 22.24 6.02 14.08
C GLY A 236 21.14 7.09 14.01
N LEU A 237 20.45 7.21 12.88
CA LEU A 237 19.29 8.09 12.68
C LEU A 237 18.00 7.28 12.76
N GLY A 238 17.01 7.75 13.53
CA GLY A 238 15.65 7.25 13.47
C GLY A 238 14.92 7.75 12.22
N VAL A 239 13.92 7.02 11.78
CA VAL A 239 13.05 7.43 10.67
C VAL A 239 11.62 7.55 11.17
N ILE A 240 11.01 8.70 10.92
CA ILE A 240 9.60 8.99 11.17
C ILE A 240 8.93 9.09 9.80
N VAL A 241 7.78 8.46 9.64
CA VAL A 241 7.00 8.53 8.41
C VAL A 241 5.71 9.31 8.68
N ASP A 242 5.48 10.36 7.90
CA ASP A 242 4.21 11.06 7.90
C ASP A 242 3.18 10.19 7.15
N TRP A 243 2.20 9.68 7.87
CA TRP A 243 1.16 8.80 7.36
C TRP A 243 -0.21 9.45 7.50
N VAL A 244 -0.97 9.53 6.40
CA VAL A 244 -2.18 10.36 6.28
C VAL A 244 -3.43 9.48 6.10
N PRO A 245 -3.98 8.88 7.16
CA PRO A 245 -5.15 8.01 7.07
C PRO A 245 -6.50 8.76 7.14
N ALA A 246 -6.48 10.09 7.00
CA ALA A 246 -7.67 10.92 7.21
C ALA A 246 -8.55 11.05 5.95
N HIS A 247 -7.94 11.12 4.79
CA HIS A 247 -8.61 11.41 3.52
C HIS A 247 -7.86 10.78 2.34
N PHE A 248 -8.51 10.74 1.18
CA PHE A 248 -7.93 10.23 -0.07
C PHE A 248 -8.50 10.97 -1.29
N PRO A 249 -7.78 10.98 -2.44
CA PRO A 249 -8.23 11.65 -3.65
C PRO A 249 -9.38 10.91 -4.34
N LYS A 250 -10.07 11.62 -5.25
CA LYS A 250 -11.17 11.08 -6.04
C LYS A 250 -10.74 10.31 -7.28
N ASP A 251 -9.46 10.02 -7.42
CA ASP A 251 -8.91 9.31 -8.57
C ASP A 251 -9.57 7.94 -8.76
N GLN A 252 -10.05 7.70 -9.97
CA GLN A 252 -10.86 6.52 -10.32
C GLN A 252 -10.17 5.17 -10.00
N PRO A 253 -8.85 4.99 -10.15
CA PRO A 253 -8.19 3.74 -9.78
C PRO A 253 -8.07 3.52 -8.27
N GLY A 254 -8.20 4.58 -7.46
CA GLY A 254 -8.06 4.55 -6.00
C GLY A 254 -9.33 4.08 -5.26
N LEU A 255 -9.44 4.49 -4.00
CA LEU A 255 -10.49 4.01 -3.09
C LEU A 255 -11.88 4.61 -3.36
N SER A 256 -11.94 5.77 -4.03
CA SER A 256 -13.18 6.47 -4.33
C SER A 256 -14.18 5.58 -5.06
N PHE A 257 -15.40 5.47 -4.54
CA PHE A 257 -16.48 4.69 -5.16
C PHE A 257 -16.03 3.28 -5.55
N PHE A 258 -15.34 2.60 -4.63
CA PHE A 258 -14.48 1.45 -4.91
C PHE A 258 -15.20 0.29 -5.58
N ASP A 259 -16.34 -0.13 -5.06
CA ASP A 259 -17.15 -1.23 -5.60
C ASP A 259 -18.44 -0.77 -6.30
N GLY A 260 -18.47 0.52 -6.70
CA GLY A 260 -19.67 1.16 -7.25
C GLY A 260 -20.63 1.66 -6.17
N THR A 261 -20.16 1.65 -4.93
CA THR A 261 -20.80 2.28 -3.77
C THR A 261 -19.71 3.03 -2.95
N HIS A 262 -20.00 3.38 -1.71
CA HIS A 262 -19.09 4.13 -0.83
C HIS A 262 -18.58 3.25 0.34
N PRO A 263 -17.76 2.20 0.11
CA PRO A 263 -17.28 1.36 1.18
C PRO A 263 -16.23 2.05 2.06
N TYR A 264 -15.40 2.94 1.52
CA TYR A 264 -14.35 3.63 2.24
C TYR A 264 -14.75 5.04 2.70
N GLU A 265 -15.52 5.77 1.92
CA GLU A 265 -16.03 7.10 2.24
C GLU A 265 -17.48 7.07 2.73
N HIS A 266 -17.94 8.17 3.33
CA HIS A 266 -19.35 8.33 3.66
C HIS A 266 -20.17 8.70 2.40
N ALA A 267 -21.33 8.07 2.21
CA ALA A 267 -22.19 8.32 1.03
C ALA A 267 -22.76 9.74 0.96
N ASP A 268 -23.00 10.39 2.12
CA ASP A 268 -23.41 11.79 2.17
C ASP A 268 -22.18 12.69 1.99
N PRO A 269 -22.10 13.48 0.91
CA PRO A 269 -20.93 14.33 0.64
C PRO A 269 -20.67 15.39 1.70
N ARG A 270 -21.65 15.74 2.53
CA ARG A 270 -21.45 16.65 3.65
C ARG A 270 -20.60 16.05 4.76
N LEU A 271 -20.54 14.71 4.85
CA LEU A 271 -19.74 13.94 5.81
C LEU A 271 -18.54 13.26 5.14
N GLY A 272 -18.65 12.98 3.85
CA GLY A 272 -17.66 12.19 3.09
C GLY A 272 -16.70 13.00 2.23
N GLU A 273 -16.77 14.35 2.27
CA GLU A 273 -15.93 15.18 1.40
C GLU A 273 -15.39 16.42 2.12
N HIS A 274 -14.08 16.65 1.96
CA HIS A 274 -13.44 17.92 2.28
C HIS A 274 -13.66 18.91 1.14
N GLN A 275 -14.57 19.86 1.31
CA GLN A 275 -14.97 20.82 0.26
C GLN A 275 -13.79 21.68 -0.20
N ASP A 276 -12.92 22.12 0.72
CA ASP A 276 -11.77 22.98 0.42
C ASP A 276 -10.64 22.25 -0.29
N TRP A 277 -10.44 20.96 -0.02
CA TRP A 277 -9.35 20.16 -0.57
C TRP A 277 -9.78 19.28 -1.75
N GLY A 278 -11.09 19.09 -1.95
CA GLY A 278 -11.64 18.23 -2.99
C GLY A 278 -11.36 16.74 -2.77
N THR A 279 -10.97 16.34 -1.55
CA THR A 279 -10.69 14.95 -1.17
C THR A 279 -11.87 14.30 -0.49
N LEU A 280 -11.89 12.97 -0.45
CA LEU A 280 -12.87 12.19 0.29
C LEU A 280 -12.38 11.90 1.70
N ILE A 281 -13.30 11.75 2.65
CA ILE A 281 -13.04 11.44 4.06
C ILE A 281 -13.40 9.99 4.31
N PHE A 282 -12.51 9.25 4.99
CA PHE A 282 -12.83 7.90 5.43
C PHE A 282 -14.06 7.85 6.34
N ASN A 283 -14.90 6.85 6.14
CA ASN A 283 -16.03 6.58 7.01
C ASN A 283 -15.57 5.84 8.27
N PHE A 284 -15.10 6.59 9.27
CA PHE A 284 -14.64 6.04 10.55
C PHE A 284 -15.75 5.40 11.41
N GLY A 285 -16.99 5.43 10.95
CA GLY A 285 -18.12 4.76 11.60
C GLY A 285 -18.24 3.28 11.25
N ARG A 286 -17.43 2.77 10.32
CA ARG A 286 -17.40 1.34 9.96
C ARG A 286 -16.45 0.56 10.88
N SER A 287 -16.71 -0.73 11.03
CA SER A 287 -15.85 -1.63 11.83
C SER A 287 -14.68 -2.20 11.02
N GLU A 288 -14.91 -2.48 9.72
CA GLU A 288 -13.97 -3.10 8.78
C GLU A 288 -12.79 -2.23 8.38
#